data_b1b5670235ac33dcb8117e8b9295af71
#
_entry.id   b1b5670235ac33dcb8117e8b9295af71
#
_cell.length_a   1.000
_cell.length_b   1.000
_cell.length_c   1.000
_cell.angle_alpha   90.00
_cell.angle_beta   90.00
_cell.angle_gamma   90.00
#
_symmetry.space_group_name_H-M   'P 1'
#
loop_
_entity.id
_entity.type
_entity.pdbx_description
1 polymer ?
#
loop_
_entity_poly.entity_id
_entity_poly.type
_entity_poly.pdbx_seq_one_letter_code
_entity_poly.pdbx_strand_id
1 'polypeptide(L)' 'MIGIFGSYARQEDSDESDIDILVRFKDTLSLLDLARIHRELSKVLGKEVDVVTEPSLKNRKLKQYIYNDLKIIFE' A
#
# COMPACT_ATOMS: atom_id res chain seq x y z
N MET A 1 -9.15 4.48 2.98
CA MET A 1 -8.97 3.05 2.71
C MET A 1 -7.48 2.72 2.72
N ILE A 2 -7.11 1.67 3.40
CA ILE A 2 -5.75 1.12 3.39
C ILE A 2 -5.86 -0.35 3.01
N GLY A 3 -5.08 -0.77 2.02
CA GLY A 3 -5.10 -2.14 1.56
C GLY A 3 -3.71 -2.65 1.21
N ILE A 4 -3.54 -3.96 1.23
CA ILE A 4 -2.29 -4.63 0.87
C ILE A 4 -2.48 -5.27 -0.50
N PHE A 5 -1.46 -5.13 -1.36
CA PHE A 5 -1.47 -5.76 -2.68
C PHE A 5 -0.09 -6.36 -2.97
N GLY A 6 0.06 -6.90 -4.17
CA GLY A 6 1.34 -7.45 -4.59
C GLY A 6 1.61 -8.84 -4.01
N SER A 7 2.90 -9.20 -3.94
CA SER A 7 3.30 -10.56 -3.54
C SER A 7 2.83 -10.94 -2.14
N TYR A 8 2.85 -9.99 -1.21
CA TYR A 8 2.41 -10.26 0.15
C TYR A 8 0.91 -10.61 0.19
N ALA A 9 0.09 -9.89 -0.58
CA ALA A 9 -1.35 -10.17 -0.65
C ALA A 9 -1.62 -11.54 -1.31
N ARG A 10 -0.76 -11.96 -2.22
CA ARG A 10 -0.88 -13.26 -2.89
C ARG A 10 -0.24 -14.40 -2.09
N GLN A 11 0.33 -14.11 -0.92
CA GLN A 11 1.04 -15.07 -0.10
C GLN A 11 2.24 -15.68 -0.82
N GLU A 12 2.87 -14.89 -1.69
CA GLU A 12 4.06 -15.29 -2.43
C GLU A 12 5.30 -14.54 -1.93
N ASP A 13 5.17 -13.87 -0.78
CA ASP A 13 6.24 -13.07 -0.22
C ASP A 13 7.38 -13.93 0.32
N SER A 14 8.58 -13.34 0.32
CA SER A 14 9.74 -13.91 0.97
C SER A 14 10.16 -12.98 2.13
N ASP A 15 11.15 -13.42 2.92
CA ASP A 15 11.65 -12.60 4.02
C ASP A 15 12.22 -11.26 3.55
N GLU A 16 12.65 -11.20 2.28
CA GLU A 16 13.23 -9.99 1.69
C GLU A 16 12.21 -9.13 0.96
N SER A 17 10.96 -9.60 0.84
CA SER A 17 9.92 -8.87 0.12
C SER A 17 9.40 -7.70 0.97
N ASP A 18 9.21 -6.56 0.31
CA ASP A 18 8.53 -5.42 0.92
C ASP A 18 7.02 -5.64 0.86
N ILE A 19 6.31 -5.01 1.78
CA ILE A 19 4.84 -5.06 1.77
C ILE A 19 4.34 -3.87 0.96
N ASP A 20 3.60 -4.15 -0.11
CA ASP A 20 3.01 -3.12 -0.97
C ASP A 20 1.65 -2.70 -0.39
N ILE A 21 1.50 -1.41 -0.13
CA ILE A 21 0.30 -0.88 0.50
C ILE A 21 -0.28 0.22 -0.36
N LEU A 22 -1.59 0.13 -0.61
CA LEU A 22 -2.32 1.18 -1.30
C LEU A 22 -3.15 1.96 -0.28
N VAL A 23 -3.04 3.29 -0.33
CA VAL A 23 -3.84 4.17 0.51
C VAL A 23 -4.71 5.06 -0.35
N ARG A 24 -5.95 5.27 0.10
CA ARG A 24 -6.92 6.15 -0.55
C ARG A 24 -7.66 6.93 0.52
N PHE A 25 -7.60 8.26 0.43
CA PHE A 25 -8.29 9.14 1.36
C PHE A 25 -9.06 10.19 0.57
N LYS A 26 -10.09 10.75 1.20
CA LYS A 26 -10.90 11.81 0.58
C LYS A 26 -10.10 13.07 0.34
N ASP A 27 -9.25 13.42 1.29
CA ASP A 27 -8.45 14.64 1.22
C ASP A 27 -7.05 14.33 0.75
N THR A 28 -6.40 15.34 0.17
CA THR A 28 -5.01 15.22 -0.24
C THR A 28 -4.11 15.11 0.99
N LEU A 29 -3.28 14.07 1.01
CA LEU A 29 -2.32 13.88 2.09
C LEU A 29 -1.05 14.68 1.82
N SER A 30 -0.51 15.29 2.86
CA SER A 30 0.79 15.94 2.78
C SER A 30 1.90 14.89 2.78
N LEU A 31 3.12 15.33 2.40
CA LEU A 31 4.28 14.45 2.48
C LEU A 31 4.55 14.00 3.91
N LEU A 32 4.29 14.88 4.88
CA LEU A 32 4.46 14.54 6.29
C LEU A 32 3.48 13.45 6.72
N ASP A 33 2.24 13.53 6.24
CA ASP A 33 1.23 12.50 6.53
C ASP A 33 1.64 11.16 5.96
N LEU A 34 2.14 11.14 4.71
CA LEU A 34 2.59 9.92 4.07
C LEU A 34 3.80 9.32 4.78
N ALA A 35 4.74 10.17 5.20
CA ALA A 35 5.92 9.71 5.95
C ALA A 35 5.51 9.08 7.28
N ARG A 36 4.52 9.67 7.94
CA ARG A 36 4.01 9.14 9.21
C ARG A 36 3.34 7.79 9.01
N ILE A 37 2.48 7.68 8.00
CA ILE A 37 1.81 6.42 7.67
C ILE A 37 2.84 5.34 7.36
N HIS A 38 3.83 5.65 6.54
CA HIS A 38 4.90 4.73 6.19
C HIS A 38 5.62 4.21 7.43
N ARG A 39 6.01 5.12 8.31
CA ARG A 39 6.75 4.77 9.53
C ARG A 39 5.90 3.93 10.47
N GLU A 40 4.65 4.31 10.69
CA GLU A 40 3.75 3.57 11.59
C GLU A 40 3.47 2.17 11.05
N LEU A 41 3.21 2.04 9.76
CA LEU A 41 2.95 0.74 9.16
C LEU A 41 4.17 -0.15 9.18
N SER A 42 5.36 0.39 8.89
CA SER A 42 6.60 -0.38 8.97
C SER A 42 6.84 -0.90 10.38
N LYS A 43 6.54 -0.07 11.38
CA LYS A 43 6.71 -0.44 12.78
C LYS A 43 5.75 -1.55 13.19
N VAL A 44 4.48 -1.41 12.83
CA VAL A 44 3.45 -2.39 13.19
C VAL A 44 3.67 -3.72 12.48
N LEU A 45 4.03 -3.67 11.20
CA LEU A 45 4.20 -4.88 10.39
C LEU A 45 5.57 -5.52 10.53
N GLY A 46 6.54 -4.80 11.09
CA GLY A 46 7.89 -5.31 11.27
C GLY A 46 8.68 -5.50 9.99
N LYS A 47 8.27 -4.87 8.91
CA LYS A 47 8.91 -4.95 7.61
C LYS A 47 8.88 -3.59 6.92
N GLU A 48 9.77 -3.42 5.92
CA GLU A 48 9.67 -2.27 5.04
C GLU A 48 8.34 -2.30 4.28
N VAL A 49 7.72 -1.16 4.17
CA VAL A 49 6.48 -1.03 3.40
C VAL A 49 6.70 -0.06 2.25
N ASP A 50 6.01 -0.33 1.15
CA ASP A 50 6.01 0.54 -0.02
C ASP A 50 4.61 1.13 -0.14
N VAL A 51 4.49 2.41 0.18
CA VAL A 51 3.18 3.07 0.24
C VAL A 51 2.90 3.76 -1.09
N VAL A 52 1.79 3.36 -1.71
CA VAL A 52 1.33 3.92 -2.98
C VAL A 52 0.00 4.62 -2.73
N THR A 53 -0.12 5.86 -3.19
CA THR A 53 -1.38 6.60 -3.11
C THR A 53 -2.19 6.38 -4.38
N GLU A 54 -3.50 6.22 -4.26
CA GLU A 54 -4.34 5.99 -5.43
C GLU A 54 -4.23 7.10 -6.49
N PRO A 55 -4.22 8.38 -6.12
CA PRO A 55 -4.10 9.45 -7.13
C PRO A 55 -2.83 9.38 -7.96
N SER A 56 -1.78 8.71 -7.48
CA SER A 56 -0.54 8.55 -8.24
C SER A 56 -0.64 7.45 -9.31
N LEU A 57 -1.67 6.63 -9.26
CA LEU A 57 -1.89 5.53 -10.20
C LEU A 57 -2.59 6.05 -11.45
N LYS A 58 -1.81 6.44 -12.44
CA LYS A 58 -2.35 6.98 -13.69
C LYS A 58 -2.48 5.92 -14.78
N ASN A 59 -1.79 4.80 -14.64
CA ASN A 59 -1.86 3.72 -15.61
C ASN A 59 -3.04 2.82 -15.27
N ARG A 60 -4.00 2.72 -16.19
CA ARG A 60 -5.22 1.98 -15.97
C ARG A 60 -4.99 0.48 -15.76
N LYS A 61 -4.07 -0.10 -16.52
CA LYS A 61 -3.74 -1.53 -16.38
C LYS A 61 -3.09 -1.83 -15.05
N LEU A 62 -2.16 -0.97 -14.62
CA LEU A 62 -1.50 -1.13 -13.33
C LEU A 62 -2.49 -1.01 -12.18
N LYS A 63 -3.40 -0.04 -12.27
CA LYS A 63 -4.43 0.16 -11.26
C LYS A 63 -5.32 -1.09 -11.14
N GLN A 64 -5.75 -1.62 -12.28
CA GLN A 64 -6.58 -2.82 -12.29
C GLN A 64 -5.84 -4.03 -11.71
N TYR A 65 -4.56 -4.15 -12.04
CA TYR A 65 -3.72 -5.22 -11.52
C TYR A 65 -3.61 -5.15 -10.00
N ILE A 66 -3.40 -3.96 -9.47
CA ILE A 66 -3.31 -3.73 -8.04
C ILE A 66 -4.63 -4.07 -7.36
N TYR A 67 -5.75 -3.62 -7.91
CA TYR A 67 -7.07 -3.87 -7.32
C TYR A 67 -7.45 -5.35 -7.34
N ASN A 68 -6.97 -6.11 -8.31
CA ASN A 68 -7.22 -7.55 -8.36
C ASN A 68 -6.60 -8.28 -7.17
N ASP A 69 -5.43 -7.81 -6.70
CA ASP A 69 -4.74 -8.40 -5.57
C ASP A 69 -5.10 -7.77 -4.23
N LEU A 70 -5.84 -6.68 -4.26
CA LEU A 70 -6.03 -5.82 -3.09
C LEU A 70 -6.81 -6.52 -1.98
N LYS A 71 -6.25 -6.50 -0.77
CA LYS A 71 -6.94 -6.93 0.45
C LYS A 71 -7.06 -5.72 1.36
N ILE A 72 -8.28 -5.25 1.56
CA ILE A 72 -8.53 -4.06 2.36
C ILE A 72 -8.37 -4.42 3.84
N ILE A 73 -7.54 -3.66 4.54
CA ILE A 73 -7.30 -3.86 5.97
C ILE A 73 -7.93 -2.75 6.80
N PHE A 74 -8.28 -1.63 6.17
CA PHE A 74 -8.95 -0.53 6.85
C PHE A 74 -9.74 0.30 5.85
N GLU A 75 -11.01 0.46 6.09
CA GLU A 75 -11.90 1.32 5.32
C GLU A 75 -12.18 2.61 6.07
#